data_408140913128deea2cbc094fd2ca0e34
#
_entry.id   408140913128deea2cbc094fd2ca0e34
#
_cell.length_a   1.000
_cell.length_b   1.000
_cell.length_c   1.000
_cell.angle_alpha   90.00
_cell.angle_beta   90.00
_cell.angle_gamma   90.00
#
_symmetry.space_group_name_H-M   'P 1'
#
loop_
_entity.id
_entity.type
_entity.pdbx_description
1 polymer ?
#
loop_
_entity_poly.entity_id
_entity_poly.type
_entity_poly.pdbx_seq_one_letter_code
_entity_poly.pdbx_strand_id
1 'polypeptide(L)'
;MCLLLAYKIKYPENFFLLRGNHECASINRIYGFYDECKRRHTIKLWKIFTDCFNCLPIAALIDEKILCMHGGLSPELNKILTINNIVRPTDVPDTGLLCDLLWSDPDKEVTEWGENDRGVSFTFGEDIV
;
A
#
# COMPACT_ATOMS: atom_id res chain seq x y z
N MET A 1 -2.22 13.64 -6.89
CA MET A 1 -2.09 12.42 -7.75
C MET A 1 -1.63 12.73 -9.17
N CYS A 2 -2.31 13.58 -9.94
CA CYS A 2 -1.94 13.82 -11.36
C CYS A 2 -0.47 14.23 -11.57
N LEU A 3 0.08 15.10 -10.71
CA LEU A 3 1.49 15.50 -10.79
C LEU A 3 2.45 14.31 -10.60
N LEU A 4 2.19 13.44 -9.62
CA LEU A 4 3.01 12.25 -9.35
C LEU A 4 2.95 11.26 -10.52
N LEU A 5 1.77 11.04 -11.08
CA LEU A 5 1.61 10.19 -12.26
C LEU A 5 2.31 10.81 -13.50
N ALA A 6 2.25 12.13 -13.66
CA ALA A 6 2.97 12.82 -14.73
C ALA A 6 4.51 12.66 -14.59
N TYR A 7 5.05 12.74 -13.36
CA TYR A 7 6.47 12.46 -13.11
C TYR A 7 6.80 11.00 -13.40
N LYS A 8 5.95 10.05 -13.02
CA LYS A 8 6.18 8.62 -13.33
C LYS A 8 6.22 8.35 -14.83
N ILE A 9 5.34 9.00 -15.60
CA ILE A 9 5.33 8.90 -17.07
C ILE A 9 6.57 9.54 -17.68
N LYS A 10 6.99 10.71 -17.17
CA LYS A 10 8.11 11.46 -17.70
C LYS A 10 9.48 10.86 -17.34
N TYR A 11 9.59 10.29 -16.14
CA TYR A 11 10.84 9.76 -15.59
C TYR A 11 10.63 8.32 -15.05
N PRO A 12 10.27 7.36 -15.91
CA PRO A 12 9.84 6.03 -15.47
C PRO A 12 10.92 5.25 -14.71
N GLU A 13 12.19 5.50 -14.98
CA GLU A 13 13.32 4.80 -14.35
C GLU A 13 13.92 5.54 -13.14
N ASN A 14 13.47 6.77 -12.88
CA ASN A 14 14.04 7.62 -11.83
C ASN A 14 12.98 8.11 -10.84
N PHE A 15 11.72 7.78 -11.06
CA PHE A 15 10.61 8.15 -10.19
C PHE A 15 9.74 6.93 -9.90
N PHE A 16 9.63 6.58 -8.62
CA PHE A 16 8.96 5.37 -8.18
C PHE A 16 7.80 5.71 -7.26
N LEU A 17 6.67 5.03 -7.45
CA LEU A 17 5.47 5.15 -6.63
C LEU A 17 5.19 3.80 -5.99
N LEU A 18 4.88 3.80 -4.70
CA LEU A 18 4.37 2.64 -3.99
C LEU A 18 2.92 2.90 -3.57
N ARG A 19 2.13 1.83 -3.53
CA ARG A 19 0.76 1.85 -3.08
C ARG A 19 0.69 2.05 -1.58
N GLY A 20 -0.20 2.94 -1.11
CA GLY A 20 -0.56 3.05 0.28
C GLY A 20 -1.93 2.43 0.57
N ASN A 21 -2.30 2.37 1.83
CA ASN A 21 -3.57 1.81 2.29
C ASN A 21 -4.79 2.64 1.86
N HIS A 22 -4.62 3.92 1.56
CA HIS A 22 -5.68 4.77 1.01
C HIS A 22 -5.83 4.65 -0.52
N GLU A 23 -4.94 3.99 -1.21
CA GLU A 23 -5.07 3.67 -2.63
C GLU A 23 -5.93 2.41 -2.83
N CYS A 24 -7.12 2.44 -2.21
CA CYS A 24 -8.14 1.41 -2.18
C CYS A 24 -9.52 2.07 -2.19
N ALA A 25 -10.45 1.58 -3.00
CA ALA A 25 -11.77 2.18 -3.19
C ALA A 25 -12.58 2.25 -1.89
N SER A 26 -12.56 1.20 -1.06
CA SER A 26 -13.28 1.14 0.21
C SER A 26 -12.82 2.23 1.18
N ILE A 27 -11.52 2.51 1.24
CA ILE A 27 -10.93 3.49 2.15
C ILE A 27 -11.06 4.90 1.58
N ASN A 28 -10.62 5.16 0.35
CA ASN A 28 -10.60 6.52 -0.19
C ASN A 28 -11.99 7.09 -0.47
N ARG A 29 -13.02 6.23 -0.53
CA ARG A 29 -14.42 6.65 -0.59
C ARG A 29 -14.90 7.28 0.72
N ILE A 30 -14.43 6.75 1.86
CA ILE A 30 -14.80 7.22 3.20
C ILE A 30 -13.99 8.45 3.59
N TYR A 31 -12.70 8.46 3.27
CA TYR A 31 -11.74 9.49 3.70
C TYR A 31 -11.58 10.65 2.71
N GLY A 32 -12.55 10.85 1.80
CA GLY A 32 -12.77 12.10 1.09
C GLY A 32 -12.23 12.18 -0.34
N PHE A 33 -11.40 11.24 -0.82
CA PHE A 33 -10.90 11.30 -2.20
C PHE A 33 -12.01 11.13 -3.26
N TYR A 34 -12.99 10.26 -2.97
CA TYR A 34 -14.20 10.14 -3.80
C TYR A 34 -14.96 11.46 -3.88
N ASP A 35 -15.18 12.13 -2.75
CA ASP A 35 -15.90 13.40 -2.69
C ASP A 35 -15.13 14.52 -3.41
N GLU A 36 -13.82 14.55 -3.30
CA GLU A 36 -12.94 15.46 -4.03
C GLU A 36 -13.07 15.27 -5.55
N CYS A 37 -13.01 14.01 -6.02
CA CYS A 37 -13.20 13.71 -7.44
C CYS A 37 -14.61 14.09 -7.91
N LYS A 38 -15.65 13.75 -7.13
CA LYS A 38 -17.04 14.07 -7.46
C LYS A 38 -17.29 15.58 -7.51
N ARG A 39 -16.72 16.33 -6.58
CA ARG A 39 -16.88 17.78 -6.47
C ARG A 39 -16.17 18.54 -7.57
N ARG A 40 -14.92 18.19 -7.86
CA ARG A 40 -14.07 18.94 -8.82
C ARG A 40 -14.11 18.39 -10.23
N HIS A 41 -14.44 17.12 -10.39
CA HIS A 41 -14.41 16.42 -11.66
C HIS A 41 -15.63 15.53 -11.84
N THR A 42 -15.42 14.20 -11.91
CA THR A 42 -16.52 13.23 -12.12
C THR A 42 -16.25 11.94 -11.33
N ILE A 43 -17.31 11.19 -11.04
CA ILE A 43 -17.20 9.83 -10.49
C ILE A 43 -16.43 8.90 -11.45
N LYS A 44 -16.53 9.14 -12.76
CA LYS A 44 -15.75 8.39 -13.76
C LYS A 44 -14.26 8.53 -13.52
N LEU A 45 -13.78 9.74 -13.19
CA LEU A 45 -12.37 9.97 -12.87
C LEU A 45 -11.94 9.19 -11.63
N TRP A 46 -12.77 9.16 -10.57
CA TRP A 46 -12.48 8.36 -9.38
C TRP A 46 -12.33 6.87 -9.70
N LYS A 47 -13.18 6.30 -10.57
CA LYS A 47 -13.06 4.92 -11.02
C LYS A 47 -11.74 4.67 -11.78
N ILE A 48 -11.35 5.60 -12.66
CA ILE A 48 -10.07 5.53 -13.39
C ILE A 48 -8.88 5.56 -12.41
N PHE A 49 -8.93 6.38 -11.36
CA PHE A 49 -7.92 6.37 -10.32
C PHE A 49 -7.89 5.03 -9.57
N THR A 50 -9.05 4.47 -9.25
CA THR A 50 -9.15 3.14 -8.61
C THR A 50 -8.48 2.06 -9.46
N ASP A 51 -8.74 2.04 -10.76
CA ASP A 51 -8.09 1.10 -11.69
C ASP A 51 -6.57 1.31 -11.71
N CYS A 52 -6.12 2.55 -11.72
CA CYS A 52 -4.70 2.91 -11.63
C CYS A 52 -4.07 2.45 -10.30
N PHE A 53 -4.73 2.70 -9.17
CA PHE A 53 -4.26 2.31 -7.84
C PHE A 53 -4.11 0.79 -7.70
N ASN A 54 -5.03 0.02 -8.28
CA ASN A 54 -4.95 -1.43 -8.28
C ASN A 54 -3.74 -1.99 -9.04
N CYS A 55 -3.09 -1.17 -9.86
CA CYS A 55 -1.88 -1.52 -10.60
C CYS A 55 -0.58 -1.07 -9.92
N LEU A 56 -0.64 -0.24 -8.87
CA LEU A 56 0.56 0.28 -8.21
C LEU A 56 1.39 -0.85 -7.57
N PRO A 57 2.73 -0.75 -7.63
CA PRO A 57 3.61 -1.65 -6.88
C PRO A 57 3.37 -1.54 -5.38
N ILE A 58 3.49 -2.67 -4.68
CA ILE A 58 3.22 -2.77 -3.23
C ILE A 58 4.48 -2.46 -2.42
N ALA A 59 5.62 -2.91 -2.90
CA ALA A 59 6.92 -2.74 -2.25
C ALA A 59 8.03 -2.51 -3.27
N ALA A 60 9.18 -2.07 -2.80
CA ALA A 60 10.39 -1.96 -3.58
C ALA A 60 11.60 -2.42 -2.76
N LEU A 61 12.55 -3.07 -3.41
CA LEU A 61 13.83 -3.45 -2.82
C LEU A 61 14.94 -2.64 -3.48
N ILE A 62 15.66 -1.84 -2.69
CA ILE A 62 16.75 -0.99 -3.16
C ILE A 62 18.08 -1.66 -2.84
N ASP A 63 18.88 -1.92 -3.87
CA ASP A 63 20.23 -2.51 -3.77
C ASP A 63 20.26 -3.81 -2.92
N GLU A 64 19.17 -4.60 -2.99
CA GLU A 64 18.99 -5.83 -2.20
C GLU A 64 19.13 -5.66 -0.67
N LYS A 65 19.06 -4.41 -0.17
CA LYS A 65 19.34 -4.07 1.23
C LYS A 65 18.21 -3.31 1.92
N ILE A 66 17.45 -2.48 1.19
CA ILE A 66 16.42 -1.63 1.77
C ILE A 66 15.07 -2.05 1.19
N LEU A 67 14.24 -2.67 2.03
CA LEU A 67 12.87 -3.03 1.69
C LEU A 67 11.94 -1.85 2.03
N CYS A 68 11.26 -1.32 1.03
CA CYS A 68 10.34 -0.19 1.15
C CYS A 68 8.90 -0.68 0.96
N MET A 69 8.00 -0.29 1.86
CA MET A 69 6.56 -0.47 1.75
C MET A 69 5.86 0.65 2.51
N HIS A 70 4.54 0.79 2.34
CA HIS A 70 3.76 1.82 3.02
C HIS A 70 3.48 1.49 4.48
N GLY A 71 3.01 0.27 4.78
CA GLY A 71 2.78 -0.23 6.14
C GLY A 71 4.06 -0.83 6.72
N GLY A 72 4.11 -2.14 6.85
CA GLY A 72 5.26 -2.82 7.43
C GLY A 72 5.29 -4.31 7.09
N LEU A 73 5.84 -5.11 8.01
CA LEU A 73 6.04 -6.53 7.85
C LEU A 73 4.73 -7.33 8.02
N SER A 74 4.74 -8.58 7.59
CA SER A 74 3.63 -9.52 7.69
C SER A 74 4.11 -10.85 8.29
N PRO A 75 3.30 -11.51 9.13
CA PRO A 75 3.57 -12.89 9.56
C PRO A 75 3.67 -13.88 8.40
N GLU A 76 3.07 -13.55 7.25
CA GLU A 76 3.12 -14.35 6.03
C GLU A 76 4.36 -14.07 5.16
N LEU A 77 5.16 -13.05 5.49
CA LEU A 77 6.35 -12.67 4.73
C LEU A 77 7.58 -13.53 5.10
N ASN A 78 7.61 -14.75 4.63
CA ASN A 78 8.75 -15.66 4.87
C ASN A 78 9.94 -15.40 3.92
N LYS A 79 9.67 -14.86 2.74
CA LYS A 79 10.69 -14.51 1.73
C LYS A 79 10.24 -13.25 0.98
N ILE A 80 11.15 -12.31 0.80
CA ILE A 80 10.88 -11.07 0.05
C ILE A 80 10.32 -11.37 -1.35
N LEU A 81 10.81 -12.41 -2.00
CA LEU A 81 10.34 -12.83 -3.34
C LEU A 81 8.86 -13.24 -3.37
N THR A 82 8.24 -13.56 -2.22
CA THR A 82 6.79 -13.87 -2.17
C THR A 82 5.94 -12.67 -2.57
N ILE A 83 6.44 -11.45 -2.36
CA ILE A 83 5.76 -10.23 -2.77
C ILE A 83 5.54 -10.19 -4.29
N ASN A 84 6.44 -10.78 -5.08
CA ASN A 84 6.31 -10.84 -6.54
C ASN A 84 5.15 -11.74 -7.01
N ASN A 85 4.62 -12.60 -6.14
CA ASN A 85 3.46 -13.44 -6.45
C ASN A 85 2.12 -12.68 -6.34
N ILE A 86 2.13 -11.47 -5.81
CA ILE A 86 0.94 -10.62 -5.75
C ILE A 86 0.61 -10.14 -7.17
N VAL A 87 -0.42 -10.76 -7.76
CA VAL A 87 -0.86 -10.42 -9.12
C VAL A 87 -1.57 -9.09 -9.13
N ARG A 88 -1.24 -8.23 -10.08
CA ARG A 88 -1.87 -6.92 -10.30
C ARG A 88 -2.53 -6.88 -11.68
N PRO A 89 -3.68 -6.19 -11.86
CA PRO A 89 -4.38 -5.36 -10.87
C PRO A 89 -5.03 -6.16 -9.74
N THR A 90 -5.08 -5.59 -8.54
CA THR A 90 -5.74 -6.18 -7.37
C THR A 90 -6.29 -5.09 -6.44
N ASP A 91 -7.44 -5.36 -5.82
CA ASP A 91 -7.90 -4.59 -4.67
C ASP A 91 -7.13 -5.02 -3.41
N VAL A 92 -7.25 -4.27 -2.33
CA VAL A 92 -6.63 -4.61 -1.04
C VAL A 92 -7.59 -5.49 -0.25
N PRO A 93 -7.20 -6.74 0.10
CA PRO A 93 -8.02 -7.61 0.95
C PRO A 93 -8.00 -7.14 2.41
N ASP A 94 -8.93 -7.65 3.20
CA ASP A 94 -9.03 -7.31 4.62
C ASP A 94 -7.98 -8.00 5.50
N THR A 95 -7.32 -9.05 4.99
CA THR A 95 -6.29 -9.83 5.70
C THR A 95 -5.23 -10.36 4.74
N GLY A 96 -4.12 -10.86 5.27
CA GLY A 96 -3.06 -11.53 4.52
C GLY A 96 -1.92 -10.60 4.10
N LEU A 97 -0.94 -11.15 3.39
CA LEU A 97 0.32 -10.47 3.05
C LEU A 97 0.12 -9.08 2.46
N LEU A 98 -0.75 -8.93 1.45
CA LEU A 98 -0.99 -7.63 0.81
C LEU A 98 -1.60 -6.60 1.77
N CYS A 99 -2.54 -7.04 2.62
CA CYS A 99 -3.11 -6.19 3.65
C CYS A 99 -2.02 -5.71 4.62
N ASP A 100 -1.20 -6.62 5.13
CA ASP A 100 -0.18 -6.30 6.13
C ASP A 100 0.89 -5.34 5.59
N LEU A 101 1.37 -5.54 4.36
CA LEU A 101 2.34 -4.65 3.71
C LEU A 101 1.84 -3.19 3.60
N LEU A 102 0.52 -2.98 3.68
CA LEU A 102 -0.10 -1.65 3.60
C LEU A 102 -0.63 -1.12 4.94
N TRP A 103 -0.84 -1.99 5.95
CA TRP A 103 -1.53 -1.61 7.18
C TRP A 103 -0.78 -1.91 8.48
N SER A 104 0.23 -2.78 8.49
CA SER A 104 0.96 -3.10 9.72
C SER A 104 1.82 -1.92 10.16
N ASP A 105 2.02 -1.81 11.49
CA ASP A 105 2.79 -0.73 12.10
C ASP A 105 3.92 -1.30 13.00
N PRO A 106 5.13 -0.71 12.97
CA PRO A 106 6.15 -1.01 13.99
C PRO A 106 5.73 -0.42 15.34
N ASP A 107 5.92 -1.18 16.41
CA ASP A 107 5.60 -0.76 17.77
C ASP A 107 6.74 -1.10 18.75
N LYS A 108 7.20 -0.14 19.51
CA LYS A 108 8.29 -0.28 20.48
C LYS A 108 7.87 -1.01 21.76
N GLU A 109 6.60 -1.08 22.06
CA GLU A 109 6.05 -1.72 23.25
C GLU A 109 5.77 -3.21 23.03
N VAL A 110 5.86 -3.66 21.77
CA VAL A 110 5.65 -5.04 21.34
C VAL A 110 7.01 -5.66 20.98
N THR A 111 7.29 -6.87 21.42
CA THR A 111 8.53 -7.58 21.08
C THR A 111 8.39 -8.39 19.78
N GLU A 112 7.28 -9.08 19.61
CA GLU A 112 6.98 -9.90 18.44
C GLU A 112 5.80 -9.31 17.67
N TRP A 113 4.69 -10.04 17.55
CA TRP A 113 3.46 -9.58 16.90
C TRP A 113 2.41 -9.17 17.92
N GLY A 114 1.69 -8.07 17.67
CA GLY A 114 0.60 -7.56 18.51
C GLY A 114 -0.65 -7.21 17.70
N GLU A 115 -1.74 -6.97 18.43
CA GLU A 115 -2.96 -6.45 17.83
C GLU A 115 -2.75 -4.99 17.39
N ASN A 116 -3.36 -4.61 16.27
CA ASN A 116 -3.29 -3.26 15.76
C ASN A 116 -4.57 -2.50 16.13
N ASP A 117 -4.43 -1.35 16.78
CA ASP A 117 -5.55 -0.47 17.17
C ASP A 117 -6.37 0.05 15.98
N ARG A 118 -5.85 -0.08 14.77
CA ARG A 118 -6.60 0.23 13.54
C ARG A 118 -7.74 -0.77 13.27
N GLY A 119 -7.78 -1.91 13.99
CA GLY A 119 -8.73 -2.99 13.76
C GLY A 119 -8.46 -3.81 12.50
N VAL A 120 -7.28 -3.66 11.90
CA VAL A 120 -6.81 -4.39 10.72
C VAL A 120 -5.31 -4.63 10.82
N SER A 121 -4.82 -5.80 10.32
CA SER A 121 -3.40 -6.17 10.34
C SER A 121 -2.81 -6.25 11.76
N PHE A 122 -1.51 -6.07 11.91
CA PHE A 122 -0.75 -6.31 13.13
C PHE A 122 0.15 -5.12 13.47
N THR A 123 0.58 -5.06 14.73
CA THR A 123 1.79 -4.37 15.13
C THR A 123 2.95 -5.38 15.22
N PHE A 124 4.19 -4.92 15.08
CA PHE A 124 5.37 -5.77 15.17
C PHE A 124 6.51 -5.06 15.90
N GLY A 125 7.22 -5.83 16.73
CA GLY A 125 8.35 -5.38 17.52
C GLY A 125 9.70 -5.62 16.86
N GLU A 126 10.76 -5.27 17.62
CA GLU A 126 12.15 -5.35 17.12
C GLU A 126 12.63 -6.77 16.82
N ASP A 127 12.08 -7.77 17.50
CA ASP A 127 12.46 -9.19 17.29
C ASP A 127 11.99 -9.75 15.94
N ILE A 128 11.06 -9.04 15.28
CA ILE A 128 10.53 -9.40 13.96
C ILE A 128 11.38 -8.80 12.83
N VAL A 129 12.07 -7.68 13.07
CA VAL A 129 12.87 -6.97 12.07
C VAL A 129 14.23 -7.62 11.86
#